data_9717e1a36c0b4b37077b376b664752ea
#
_entry.id   9717e1a36c0b4b37077b376b664752ea
#
_cell.length_a   1.000
_cell.length_b   1.000
_cell.length_c   1.000
_cell.angle_alpha   90.00
_cell.angle_beta   90.00
_cell.angle_gamma   90.00
#
_symmetry.space_group_name_H-M   'P 1'
#
loop_
_entity.id
_entity.type
_entity.pdbx_description
1 polymer ?
#
loop_
_entity_poly.entity_id
_entity_poly.type
_entity_poly.pdbx_seq_one_letter_code
_entity_poly.pdbx_strand_id
1 'polypeptide(L)'
;MNPVNTIFDAKRLIGRRFTDSSVQKDMKHWPFEVVGDSANKPKIVVNEKGKEKQISPEELSSMVLTKMKEIAETYLGKTVKNAVVTVPAHFNDSQRRATKDAATIAGLNVLRILVEPTAAAVAYGLDKKLTSGSAGERIVLVFDLGGGTFDVSLLKIKKKNFEVLATDGNSHLGGEDFDNRLVDYFLKDFKRKHEKDISNNAKSLRRLRNACEEAKRFLSTVQVTAIEIDSLYEGIDYRERITRAKFEELNKDLFNSCLKTVKNCLKAAGMGKDRVHDIVLVGGSTRIPKVQQLLKNFFNGKELCQGINPDEAVAYGAAVQAAVLNGEKKFNIRSMELLDVTPLSLGIDVKGGVMSTVIPRNTKIPATKEMEYVTSGDQQESICFLVYEGERSNSKDNNLLGEITLDGLPRAPRGEVEVLVTFTVDPDGVLDVTAECKIAGVKANTTITSQGRLTKEEIERMIKDAKKYRTADEAFKRKAMAMNALEEYAYDKRSAIKADGSLGRVAQRKVEKAIKEAIHWVNANKSATVAEYDSKKRELESICDSIIASDNYRRKKIKVEVVD
;
A
#
# COMPACT_ATOMS: atom_id res chain seq x y z
N MET A 1 -18.74 13.61 3.15
CA MET A 1 -17.83 12.80 2.29
C MET A 1 -17.15 13.73 1.31
N ASN A 2 -15.81 13.71 1.24
CA ASN A 2 -15.01 14.55 0.34
C ASN A 2 -14.20 13.65 -0.62
N PRO A 3 -14.83 13.09 -1.67
CA PRO A 3 -14.18 12.09 -2.53
C PRO A 3 -12.98 12.64 -3.30
N VAL A 4 -12.97 13.92 -3.68
CA VAL A 4 -11.86 14.54 -4.42
C VAL A 4 -10.61 14.75 -3.59
N ASN A 5 -10.73 14.78 -2.25
CA ASN A 5 -9.62 14.84 -1.31
C ASN A 5 -9.41 13.51 -0.54
N THR A 6 -10.09 12.44 -0.95
CA THR A 6 -9.92 11.12 -0.35
C THR A 6 -9.10 10.26 -1.29
N ILE A 7 -7.79 10.22 -1.03
CA ILE A 7 -6.82 9.56 -1.92
C ILE A 7 -6.64 8.10 -1.51
N PHE A 8 -6.57 7.24 -2.51
CA PHE A 8 -6.28 5.80 -2.37
C PHE A 8 -5.41 5.35 -3.55
N ASP A 9 -4.99 4.10 -3.59
CA ASP A 9 -4.15 3.54 -4.66
C ASP A 9 -2.78 4.23 -4.84
N ALA A 10 -2.24 4.90 -3.82
CA ALA A 10 -0.92 5.53 -3.90
C ALA A 10 0.18 4.55 -4.37
N LYS A 11 0.03 3.27 -4.01
CA LYS A 11 0.93 2.18 -4.42
C LYS A 11 0.95 1.95 -5.95
N ARG A 12 -0.10 2.35 -6.67
CA ARG A 12 -0.18 2.31 -8.14
C ARG A 12 0.46 3.52 -8.82
N LEU A 13 0.74 4.58 -8.06
CA LEU A 13 1.38 5.81 -8.57
C LEU A 13 2.88 5.89 -8.22
N ILE A 14 3.29 5.33 -7.07
CA ILE A 14 4.64 5.47 -6.55
C ILE A 14 5.69 4.93 -7.52
N GLY A 15 6.72 5.74 -7.81
CA GLY A 15 7.81 5.38 -8.70
C GLY A 15 7.41 5.20 -10.17
N ARG A 16 6.20 5.64 -10.57
CA ARG A 16 5.69 5.59 -11.94
C ARG A 16 5.85 6.92 -12.67
N ARG A 17 5.76 6.88 -14.00
CA ARG A 17 5.63 8.08 -14.83
C ARG A 17 4.17 8.42 -15.04
N PHE A 18 3.85 9.70 -15.14
CA PHE A 18 2.47 10.15 -15.40
C PHE A 18 1.92 9.54 -16.70
N THR A 19 2.75 9.46 -17.75
CA THR A 19 2.36 8.91 -19.06
C THR A 19 2.28 7.37 -19.11
N ASP A 20 2.57 6.66 -18.03
CA ASP A 20 2.44 5.21 -18.00
C ASP A 20 1.00 4.79 -18.31
N SER A 21 0.84 3.82 -19.20
CA SER A 21 -0.48 3.37 -19.65
C SER A 21 -1.36 2.82 -18.51
N SER A 22 -0.75 2.28 -17.46
CA SER A 22 -1.44 1.84 -16.24
C SER A 22 -2.00 3.04 -15.49
N VAL A 23 -1.20 4.10 -15.26
CA VAL A 23 -1.62 5.33 -14.59
C VAL A 23 -2.78 5.99 -15.35
N GLN A 24 -2.65 6.11 -16.68
CA GLN A 24 -3.70 6.71 -17.52
C GLN A 24 -5.02 5.91 -17.52
N LYS A 25 -4.96 4.60 -17.30
CA LYS A 25 -6.15 3.76 -17.14
C LYS A 25 -6.80 3.94 -15.78
N ASP A 26 -6.00 3.98 -14.71
CA ASP A 26 -6.49 4.10 -13.34
C ASP A 26 -7.15 5.46 -13.07
N MET A 27 -6.64 6.54 -13.67
CA MET A 27 -7.21 7.89 -13.57
C MET A 27 -8.70 7.95 -13.91
N LYS A 28 -9.21 7.03 -14.73
CA LYS A 28 -10.64 6.94 -15.06
C LYS A 28 -11.52 6.47 -13.89
N HIS A 29 -10.92 5.84 -12.90
CA HIS A 29 -11.61 5.29 -11.74
C HIS A 29 -11.40 6.09 -10.46
N TRP A 30 -10.48 7.08 -10.47
CA TRP A 30 -10.20 7.90 -9.31
C TRP A 30 -11.09 9.14 -9.29
N PRO A 31 -11.68 9.50 -8.13
CA PRO A 31 -12.47 10.72 -7.98
C PRO A 31 -11.60 11.97 -7.74
N PHE A 32 -10.30 11.80 -7.55
CA PHE A 32 -9.30 12.86 -7.37
C PHE A 32 -8.51 13.06 -8.66
N GLU A 33 -7.97 14.25 -8.81
CA GLU A 33 -7.19 14.63 -9.99
C GLU A 33 -5.73 14.24 -9.84
N VAL A 34 -5.14 13.73 -10.94
CA VAL A 34 -3.70 13.44 -11.06
C VAL A 34 -3.17 14.18 -12.27
N VAL A 35 -2.09 14.92 -12.10
CA VAL A 35 -1.40 15.70 -13.15
C VAL A 35 0.05 15.28 -13.28
N GLY A 36 0.65 15.52 -14.45
CA GLY A 36 2.09 15.34 -14.65
C GLY A 36 2.85 16.62 -14.33
N ASP A 37 3.98 16.52 -13.64
CA ASP A 37 4.92 17.63 -13.52
C ASP A 37 5.86 17.72 -14.75
N SER A 38 6.76 18.71 -14.76
CA SER A 38 7.72 18.92 -15.85
C SER A 38 8.69 17.75 -16.07
N ALA A 39 8.87 16.89 -15.07
CA ALA A 39 9.68 15.67 -15.12
C ALA A 39 8.85 14.42 -15.42
N ASN A 40 7.59 14.58 -15.85
CA ASN A 40 6.66 13.48 -16.12
C ASN A 40 6.35 12.61 -14.87
N LYS A 41 6.46 13.20 -13.65
CA LYS A 41 6.07 12.53 -12.41
C LYS A 41 4.59 12.78 -12.12
N PRO A 42 3.82 11.79 -11.66
CA PRO A 42 2.45 12.01 -11.24
C PRO A 42 2.41 12.84 -9.95
N LYS A 43 1.51 13.82 -9.91
CA LYS A 43 1.17 14.64 -8.75
C LYS A 43 -0.33 14.55 -8.50
N ILE A 44 -0.71 14.37 -7.27
CA ILE A 44 -2.11 14.33 -6.85
C ILE A 44 -2.52 15.74 -6.44
N VAL A 45 -3.58 16.26 -7.03
CA VAL A 45 -4.13 17.58 -6.70
C VAL A 45 -5.10 17.45 -5.54
N VAL A 46 -4.84 18.19 -4.47
CA VAL A 46 -5.71 18.25 -3.29
C VAL A 46 -6.07 19.71 -2.99
N ASN A 47 -7.27 19.92 -2.48
CA ASN A 47 -7.70 21.24 -2.03
C ASN A 47 -7.57 21.34 -0.51
N GLU A 48 -6.60 22.13 -0.05
CA GLU A 48 -6.39 22.43 1.35
C GLU A 48 -6.85 23.87 1.67
N LYS A 49 -7.96 24.01 2.41
CA LYS A 49 -8.50 25.33 2.82
C LYS A 49 -8.74 26.29 1.64
N GLY A 50 -9.22 25.76 0.50
CA GLY A 50 -9.51 26.56 -0.70
C GLY A 50 -8.29 26.86 -1.56
N LYS A 51 -7.12 26.28 -1.27
CA LYS A 51 -5.93 26.38 -2.10
C LYS A 51 -5.58 25.00 -2.68
N GLU A 52 -5.29 24.98 -3.95
CA GLU A 52 -4.78 23.77 -4.59
C GLU A 52 -3.34 23.49 -4.17
N LYS A 53 -3.07 22.25 -3.85
CA LYS A 53 -1.74 21.74 -3.54
C LYS A 53 -1.49 20.46 -4.33
N GLN A 54 -0.31 20.33 -4.89
CA GLN A 54 0.14 19.11 -5.54
C GLN A 54 1.00 18.29 -4.58
N ILE A 55 0.64 17.03 -4.39
CA ILE A 55 1.30 16.08 -3.49
C ILE A 55 1.88 14.94 -4.33
N SER A 56 3.13 14.56 -4.03
CA SER A 56 3.73 13.38 -4.70
C SER A 56 3.22 12.06 -4.10
N PRO A 57 3.25 10.94 -4.83
CA PRO A 57 2.95 9.63 -4.29
C PRO A 57 3.83 9.24 -3.10
N GLU A 58 5.08 9.70 -3.07
CA GLU A 58 6.02 9.49 -1.98
C GLU A 58 5.59 10.24 -0.72
N GLU A 59 5.17 11.51 -0.83
CA GLU A 59 4.61 12.28 0.29
C GLU A 59 3.37 11.60 0.85
N LEU A 60 2.46 11.16 -0.03
CA LEU A 60 1.24 10.46 0.38
C LEU A 60 1.57 9.13 1.09
N SER A 61 2.49 8.36 0.56
CA SER A 61 2.96 7.11 1.18
C SER A 61 3.64 7.38 2.52
N SER A 62 4.38 8.49 2.64
CA SER A 62 5.01 8.90 3.90
C SER A 62 3.99 9.23 4.99
N MET A 63 2.83 9.80 4.63
CA MET A 63 1.74 10.05 5.59
C MET A 63 1.19 8.74 6.16
N VAL A 64 1.03 7.71 5.33
CA VAL A 64 0.61 6.37 5.78
C VAL A 64 1.67 5.75 6.69
N LEU A 65 2.96 5.82 6.31
CA LEU A 65 4.08 5.29 7.11
C LEU A 65 4.22 6.05 8.44
N THR A 66 4.01 7.35 8.45
CA THR A 66 3.96 8.16 9.68
C THR A 66 2.85 7.67 10.61
N LYS A 67 1.65 7.38 10.05
CA LYS A 67 0.55 6.84 10.84
C LYS A 67 0.86 5.46 11.42
N MET A 68 1.50 4.56 10.65
CA MET A 68 1.94 3.25 11.15
C MET A 68 2.99 3.40 12.26
N LYS A 69 3.94 4.32 12.10
CA LYS A 69 4.93 4.66 13.12
C LYS A 69 4.28 5.13 14.42
N GLU A 70 3.31 6.06 14.33
CA GLU A 70 2.56 6.57 15.50
C GLU A 70 1.81 5.44 16.23
N ILE A 71 1.17 4.53 15.50
CA ILE A 71 0.48 3.36 16.07
C ILE A 71 1.48 2.47 16.81
N ALA A 72 2.64 2.18 16.19
CA ALA A 72 3.68 1.37 16.81
C ALA A 72 4.27 2.04 18.05
N GLU A 73 4.56 3.36 18.01
CA GLU A 73 5.07 4.13 19.14
C GLU A 73 4.06 4.16 20.29
N THR A 74 2.78 4.34 19.98
CA THR A 74 1.70 4.31 20.98
C THR A 74 1.60 2.95 21.67
N TYR A 75 1.67 1.86 20.88
CA TYR A 75 1.61 0.49 21.42
C TYR A 75 2.84 0.14 22.26
N LEU A 76 4.03 0.51 21.81
CA LEU A 76 5.30 0.16 22.46
C LEU A 76 5.67 1.11 23.61
N GLY A 77 5.05 2.29 23.71
CA GLY A 77 5.40 3.33 24.68
C GLY A 77 6.80 3.94 24.47
N LYS A 78 7.38 3.83 23.28
CA LYS A 78 8.73 4.32 22.95
C LYS A 78 8.86 4.69 21.48
N THR A 79 9.85 5.55 21.16
CA THR A 79 10.15 6.00 19.81
C THR A 79 10.61 4.85 18.90
N VAL A 80 10.03 4.77 17.70
CA VAL A 80 10.41 3.85 16.63
C VAL A 80 11.23 4.62 15.58
N LYS A 81 12.49 4.21 15.39
CA LYS A 81 13.42 4.84 14.43
C LYS A 81 13.71 3.95 13.23
N ASN A 82 13.88 2.65 13.44
CA ASN A 82 14.27 1.68 12.43
C ASN A 82 13.07 0.89 11.96
N ALA A 83 13.03 0.58 10.65
CA ALA A 83 11.98 -0.22 10.06
C ALA A 83 12.51 -1.14 8.94
N VAL A 84 11.86 -2.27 8.77
CA VAL A 84 11.87 -3.05 7.53
C VAL A 84 10.59 -2.70 6.78
N VAL A 85 10.73 -2.29 5.53
CA VAL A 85 9.59 -1.90 4.68
C VAL A 85 9.44 -2.93 3.57
N THR A 86 8.21 -3.38 3.34
CA THR A 86 7.94 -4.40 2.32
C THR A 86 7.48 -3.77 1.00
N VAL A 87 7.82 -4.46 -0.09
CA VAL A 87 7.42 -4.11 -1.45
C VAL A 87 6.98 -5.37 -2.21
N PRO A 88 6.07 -5.26 -3.19
CA PRO A 88 5.77 -6.35 -4.10
C PRO A 88 7.02 -6.88 -4.80
N ALA A 89 7.02 -8.17 -5.14
CA ALA A 89 8.16 -8.79 -5.82
C ALA A 89 8.47 -8.09 -7.15
N HIS A 90 7.43 -7.70 -7.89
CA HIS A 90 7.53 -7.05 -9.20
C HIS A 90 7.64 -5.52 -9.16
N PHE A 91 7.90 -4.92 -7.98
CA PHE A 91 8.31 -3.53 -7.94
C PHE A 91 9.66 -3.36 -8.62
N ASN A 92 9.71 -2.43 -9.57
CA ASN A 92 10.92 -2.05 -10.26
C ASN A 92 11.84 -1.19 -9.37
N ASP A 93 13.05 -0.91 -9.85
CA ASP A 93 14.05 -0.11 -9.11
C ASP A 93 13.48 1.25 -8.68
N SER A 94 12.81 1.97 -9.58
CA SER A 94 12.20 3.28 -9.28
C SER A 94 11.17 3.18 -8.15
N GLN A 95 10.32 2.15 -8.15
CA GLN A 95 9.30 1.93 -7.13
C GLN A 95 9.91 1.56 -5.77
N ARG A 96 10.97 0.74 -5.76
CA ARG A 96 11.72 0.38 -4.52
C ARG A 96 12.37 1.61 -3.91
N ARG A 97 13.06 2.42 -4.70
CA ARG A 97 13.68 3.68 -4.27
C ARG A 97 12.65 4.67 -3.74
N ALA A 98 11.57 4.90 -4.48
CA ALA A 98 10.48 5.80 -4.07
C ALA A 98 9.81 5.35 -2.76
N THR A 99 9.69 4.04 -2.53
CA THR A 99 9.21 3.49 -1.25
C THR A 99 10.20 3.77 -0.11
N LYS A 100 11.51 3.64 -0.35
CA LYS A 100 12.56 3.97 0.61
C LYS A 100 12.58 5.46 0.94
N ASP A 101 12.41 6.32 -0.08
CA ASP A 101 12.31 7.78 0.08
C ASP A 101 11.07 8.16 0.91
N ALA A 102 9.91 7.56 0.65
CA ALA A 102 8.70 7.76 1.45
C ALA A 102 8.90 7.42 2.93
N ALA A 103 9.61 6.33 3.22
CA ALA A 103 9.93 5.96 4.60
C ALA A 103 10.90 6.97 5.27
N THR A 104 11.87 7.48 4.50
CA THR A 104 12.80 8.52 4.97
C THR A 104 12.07 9.83 5.28
N ILE A 105 11.12 10.24 4.44
CA ILE A 105 10.23 11.40 4.66
C ILE A 105 9.42 11.23 5.95
N ALA A 106 8.94 10.00 6.25
CA ALA A 106 8.25 9.66 7.49
C ALA A 106 9.17 9.64 8.72
N GLY A 107 10.48 9.90 8.56
CA GLY A 107 11.48 9.88 9.63
C GLY A 107 11.80 8.46 10.12
N LEU A 108 11.73 7.47 9.23
CA LEU A 108 12.16 6.10 9.46
C LEU A 108 13.53 5.84 8.82
N ASN A 109 14.40 5.16 9.54
CA ASN A 109 15.62 4.58 8.99
C ASN A 109 15.28 3.19 8.45
N VAL A 110 15.35 3.00 7.13
CA VAL A 110 15.04 1.74 6.46
C VAL A 110 16.24 0.80 6.56
N LEU A 111 16.11 -0.21 7.42
CA LEU A 111 17.14 -1.27 7.57
C LEU A 111 17.18 -2.20 6.36
N ARG A 112 16.02 -2.45 5.75
CA ARG A 112 15.86 -3.33 4.60
C ARG A 112 14.58 -3.02 3.83
N ILE A 113 14.65 -3.06 2.52
CA ILE A 113 13.48 -3.26 1.65
C ILE A 113 13.33 -4.78 1.47
N LEU A 114 12.20 -5.34 1.91
CA LEU A 114 11.94 -6.79 1.88
C LEU A 114 10.79 -7.10 0.93
N VAL A 115 10.95 -8.13 0.12
CA VAL A 115 9.92 -8.58 -0.82
C VAL A 115 8.76 -9.24 -0.07
N GLU A 116 7.50 -8.83 -0.37
CA GLU A 116 6.29 -9.27 0.34
C GLU A 116 6.14 -10.81 0.41
N PRO A 117 6.23 -11.57 -0.70
CA PRO A 117 6.18 -13.04 -0.64
C PRO A 117 7.31 -13.66 0.19
N THR A 118 8.51 -13.07 0.18
CA THR A 118 9.64 -13.55 0.99
C THR A 118 9.36 -13.34 2.49
N ALA A 119 8.81 -12.18 2.86
CA ALA A 119 8.36 -11.93 4.23
C ALA A 119 7.31 -12.94 4.68
N ALA A 120 6.30 -13.19 3.85
CA ALA A 120 5.27 -14.17 4.14
C ALA A 120 5.81 -15.60 4.29
N ALA A 121 6.80 -15.98 3.48
CA ALA A 121 7.48 -17.27 3.61
C ALA A 121 8.24 -17.42 4.93
N VAL A 122 8.84 -16.34 5.43
CA VAL A 122 9.48 -16.30 6.77
C VAL A 122 8.45 -16.55 7.86
N ALA A 123 7.31 -15.83 7.81
CA ALA A 123 6.22 -16.04 8.78
C ALA A 123 5.73 -17.50 8.76
N TYR A 124 5.49 -18.05 7.56
CA TYR A 124 5.07 -19.45 7.37
C TYR A 124 6.09 -20.44 7.90
N GLY A 125 7.37 -20.26 7.56
CA GLY A 125 8.45 -21.16 8.00
C GLY A 125 8.59 -21.22 9.51
N LEU A 126 8.36 -20.10 10.21
CA LEU A 126 8.37 -20.04 11.66
C LEU A 126 7.12 -20.71 12.27
N ASP A 127 5.93 -20.44 11.75
CA ASP A 127 4.68 -21.05 12.19
C ASP A 127 4.74 -22.59 12.11
N LYS A 128 5.21 -23.12 10.99
CA LYS A 128 5.37 -24.58 10.76
C LYS A 128 6.63 -25.16 11.37
N LYS A 129 7.41 -24.37 12.12
CA LYS A 129 8.70 -24.80 12.72
C LYS A 129 9.67 -25.43 11.70
N LEU A 130 9.57 -25.03 10.42
CA LEU A 130 10.46 -25.52 9.37
C LEU A 130 11.93 -25.07 9.57
N THR A 131 12.13 -24.08 10.43
CA THR A 131 13.43 -23.57 10.84
C THR A 131 14.13 -24.47 11.88
N SER A 132 13.45 -25.48 12.43
CA SER A 132 14.05 -26.46 13.35
C SER A 132 14.95 -27.44 12.58
N GLY A 133 16.01 -27.88 13.21
CA GLY A 133 17.06 -28.71 12.57
C GLY A 133 16.59 -30.07 12.04
N SER A 134 15.41 -30.54 12.43
CA SER A 134 14.79 -31.82 12.03
C SER A 134 13.91 -31.73 10.79
N ALA A 135 13.57 -30.51 10.34
CA ALA A 135 12.73 -30.31 9.15
C ALA A 135 13.57 -30.52 7.87
N GLY A 136 13.06 -31.36 6.96
CA GLY A 136 13.62 -31.56 5.62
C GLY A 136 13.50 -30.30 4.74
N GLU A 137 14.05 -30.37 3.53
CA GLU A 137 13.87 -29.33 2.51
C GLU A 137 12.42 -29.25 2.06
N ARG A 138 11.84 -28.05 2.00
CA ARG A 138 10.46 -27.79 1.54
C ARG A 138 10.45 -26.79 0.39
N ILE A 139 9.70 -27.10 -0.63
CA ILE A 139 9.39 -26.17 -1.73
C ILE A 139 8.02 -25.57 -1.45
N VAL A 140 7.99 -24.26 -1.27
CA VAL A 140 6.80 -23.49 -0.89
C VAL A 140 6.47 -22.50 -2.00
N LEU A 141 5.23 -22.52 -2.47
CA LEU A 141 4.72 -21.50 -3.38
C LEU A 141 3.93 -20.49 -2.55
N VAL A 142 4.36 -19.24 -2.56
CA VAL A 142 3.62 -18.11 -1.99
C VAL A 142 2.81 -17.48 -3.11
N PHE A 143 1.50 -17.40 -2.90
CA PHE A 143 0.53 -16.78 -3.80
C PHE A 143 -0.02 -15.54 -3.08
N ASP A 144 0.49 -14.38 -3.45
CA ASP A 144 0.16 -13.10 -2.83
C ASP A 144 -0.75 -12.28 -3.74
N LEU A 145 -2.05 -12.25 -3.44
CA LEU A 145 -3.06 -11.48 -4.16
C LEU A 145 -3.67 -10.44 -3.22
N GLY A 146 -3.12 -9.24 -3.28
CA GLY A 146 -3.53 -8.11 -2.46
C GLY A 146 -4.65 -7.27 -3.08
N GLY A 147 -4.72 -5.99 -2.69
CA GLY A 147 -5.66 -5.01 -3.24
C GLY A 147 -5.25 -4.49 -4.61
N GLY A 148 -3.97 -4.23 -4.84
CA GLY A 148 -3.48 -3.59 -6.07
C GLY A 148 -2.42 -4.38 -6.83
N THR A 149 -1.80 -5.39 -6.21
CA THR A 149 -0.69 -6.17 -6.78
C THR A 149 -0.92 -7.65 -6.60
N PHE A 150 -0.31 -8.43 -7.51
CA PHE A 150 -0.32 -9.88 -7.49
C PHE A 150 1.08 -10.42 -7.74
N ASP A 151 1.61 -11.20 -6.81
CA ASP A 151 2.90 -11.85 -6.90
C ASP A 151 2.82 -13.35 -6.61
N VAL A 152 3.65 -14.11 -7.30
CA VAL A 152 3.86 -15.54 -7.07
C VAL A 152 5.34 -15.78 -6.91
N SER A 153 5.75 -16.32 -5.78
CA SER A 153 7.15 -16.69 -5.54
C SER A 153 7.26 -18.16 -5.16
N LEU A 154 8.22 -18.83 -5.75
CA LEU A 154 8.58 -20.19 -5.42
C LEU A 154 9.85 -20.19 -4.58
N LEU A 155 9.78 -20.69 -3.36
CA LEU A 155 10.88 -20.67 -2.42
C LEU A 155 11.27 -22.09 -2.00
N LYS A 156 12.56 -22.25 -1.72
CA LYS A 156 13.10 -23.40 -1.03
C LYS A 156 13.42 -23.00 0.41
N ILE A 157 12.81 -23.69 1.36
CA ILE A 157 13.05 -23.50 2.78
C ILE A 157 13.80 -24.72 3.30
N LYS A 158 15.00 -24.49 3.85
CA LYS A 158 15.81 -25.53 4.47
C LYS A 158 16.45 -25.00 5.74
N LYS A 159 16.00 -25.48 6.88
CA LYS A 159 16.40 -24.94 8.20
C LYS A 159 16.08 -23.44 8.26
N LYS A 160 17.10 -22.59 8.43
CA LYS A 160 16.98 -21.13 8.51
C LYS A 160 17.31 -20.41 7.19
N ASN A 161 17.47 -21.14 6.11
CA ASN A 161 17.77 -20.61 4.79
C ASN A 161 16.46 -20.56 3.97
N PHE A 162 16.09 -19.37 3.51
CA PHE A 162 14.96 -19.06 2.65
C PHE A 162 15.50 -18.59 1.31
N GLU A 163 15.44 -19.44 0.31
CA GLU A 163 15.98 -19.18 -1.01
C GLU A 163 14.83 -19.05 -2.01
N VAL A 164 14.68 -17.88 -2.63
CA VAL A 164 13.76 -17.67 -3.76
C VAL A 164 14.36 -18.35 -4.99
N LEU A 165 13.59 -19.26 -5.60
CA LEU A 165 13.97 -19.96 -6.83
C LEU A 165 13.53 -19.21 -8.07
N ALA A 166 12.31 -18.66 -8.03
CA ALA A 166 11.77 -17.82 -9.09
C ALA A 166 10.63 -16.98 -8.54
N THR A 167 10.39 -15.85 -9.19
CA THR A 167 9.23 -15.00 -8.97
C THR A 167 8.60 -14.60 -10.30
N ASP A 168 7.28 -14.41 -10.30
CA ASP A 168 6.50 -13.82 -11.39
C ASP A 168 5.32 -13.07 -10.81
N GLY A 169 4.77 -12.06 -11.50
CA GLY A 169 3.68 -11.26 -10.93
C GLY A 169 3.15 -10.20 -11.87
N ASN A 170 2.25 -9.40 -11.32
CA ASN A 170 1.67 -8.25 -11.98
C ASN A 170 1.48 -7.13 -10.94
N SER A 171 2.26 -6.07 -11.07
CA SER A 171 2.18 -4.90 -10.19
C SER A 171 0.91 -4.05 -10.41
N HIS A 172 -0.02 -4.53 -11.27
CA HIS A 172 -1.28 -3.88 -11.57
C HIS A 172 -2.39 -4.94 -11.73
N LEU A 173 -2.56 -5.78 -10.70
CA LEU A 173 -3.65 -6.75 -10.60
C LEU A 173 -3.95 -7.01 -9.12
N GLY A 174 -5.19 -6.81 -8.70
CA GLY A 174 -5.60 -7.06 -7.32
C GLY A 174 -7.10 -6.85 -7.11
N GLY A 175 -7.50 -6.76 -5.84
CA GLY A 175 -8.88 -6.59 -5.42
C GLY A 175 -9.56 -5.36 -6.01
N GLU A 176 -8.83 -4.27 -6.21
CA GLU A 176 -9.31 -3.05 -6.85
C GLU A 176 -9.77 -3.26 -8.30
N ASP A 177 -9.10 -4.16 -9.04
CA ASP A 177 -9.51 -4.47 -10.41
C ASP A 177 -10.81 -5.26 -10.43
N PHE A 178 -11.03 -6.12 -9.44
CA PHE A 178 -12.31 -6.83 -9.26
C PHE A 178 -13.44 -5.86 -8.90
N ASP A 179 -13.16 -4.84 -8.08
CA ASP A 179 -14.10 -3.77 -7.75
C ASP A 179 -14.42 -2.92 -8.98
N ASN A 180 -13.42 -2.55 -9.77
CA ASN A 180 -13.61 -1.79 -11.01
C ASN A 180 -14.57 -2.50 -11.97
N ARG A 181 -14.46 -3.84 -12.12
CA ARG A 181 -15.39 -4.64 -12.95
C ARG A 181 -16.83 -4.59 -12.43
N LEU A 182 -17.02 -4.60 -11.10
CA LEU A 182 -18.35 -4.43 -10.50
C LEU A 182 -18.88 -3.01 -10.71
N VAL A 183 -18.05 -2.00 -10.49
CA VAL A 183 -18.42 -0.60 -10.70
C VAL A 183 -18.84 -0.38 -12.16
N ASP A 184 -18.05 -0.84 -13.13
CA ASP A 184 -18.37 -0.71 -14.55
C ASP A 184 -19.68 -1.42 -14.93
N TYR A 185 -19.95 -2.58 -14.32
CA TYR A 185 -21.20 -3.32 -14.52
C TYR A 185 -22.39 -2.52 -14.00
N PHE A 186 -22.32 -1.99 -12.77
CA PHE A 186 -23.43 -1.25 -12.17
C PHE A 186 -23.59 0.17 -12.74
N LEU A 187 -22.54 0.82 -13.22
CA LEU A 187 -22.64 2.08 -13.97
C LEU A 187 -23.47 1.89 -15.24
N LYS A 188 -23.21 0.82 -15.99
CA LYS A 188 -23.99 0.49 -17.20
C LYS A 188 -25.44 0.13 -16.86
N ASP A 189 -25.67 -0.60 -15.78
CA ASP A 189 -27.01 -0.97 -15.33
C ASP A 189 -27.81 0.26 -14.85
N PHE A 190 -27.20 1.14 -14.06
CA PHE A 190 -27.81 2.40 -13.62
C PHE A 190 -28.20 3.29 -14.81
N LYS A 191 -27.27 3.48 -15.75
CA LYS A 191 -27.51 4.25 -16.98
C LYS A 191 -28.65 3.65 -17.81
N ARG A 192 -28.71 2.32 -17.94
CA ARG A 192 -29.78 1.62 -18.67
C ARG A 192 -31.16 1.78 -18.01
N LYS A 193 -31.24 1.75 -16.67
CA LYS A 193 -32.50 1.79 -15.91
C LYS A 193 -33.05 3.18 -15.69
N HIS A 194 -32.16 4.14 -15.49
CA HIS A 194 -32.54 5.50 -15.09
C HIS A 194 -32.25 6.57 -16.16
N GLU A 195 -31.64 6.16 -17.28
CA GLU A 195 -31.23 7.07 -18.37
C GLU A 195 -30.29 8.21 -17.92
N LYS A 196 -29.60 8.00 -16.77
CA LYS A 196 -28.66 8.93 -16.13
C LYS A 196 -27.26 8.36 -16.09
N ASP A 197 -26.27 9.20 -16.41
CA ASP A 197 -24.87 8.83 -16.36
C ASP A 197 -24.21 9.44 -15.11
N ILE A 198 -23.73 8.60 -14.20
CA ILE A 198 -23.10 9.01 -12.94
C ILE A 198 -21.58 8.87 -12.96
N SER A 199 -20.98 8.50 -14.09
CA SER A 199 -19.52 8.27 -14.22
C SER A 199 -18.70 9.51 -13.89
N ASN A 200 -19.23 10.72 -14.13
CA ASN A 200 -18.57 11.98 -13.83
C ASN A 200 -18.99 12.59 -12.48
N ASN A 201 -19.83 11.91 -11.69
CA ASN A 201 -20.20 12.38 -10.36
C ASN A 201 -19.34 11.69 -9.29
N ALA A 202 -18.29 12.37 -8.82
CA ALA A 202 -17.32 11.83 -7.87
C ALA A 202 -17.98 11.28 -6.58
N LYS A 203 -19.05 11.91 -6.08
CA LYS A 203 -19.77 11.47 -4.87
C LYS A 203 -20.53 10.16 -5.10
N SER A 204 -21.29 10.08 -6.20
CA SER A 204 -22.04 8.89 -6.57
C SER A 204 -21.11 7.73 -6.90
N LEU A 205 -20.06 7.99 -7.69
CA LEU A 205 -19.05 6.99 -8.03
C LEU A 205 -18.36 6.42 -6.78
N ARG A 206 -17.98 7.26 -5.81
CA ARG A 206 -17.37 6.80 -4.57
C ARG A 206 -18.32 5.94 -3.73
N ARG A 207 -19.60 6.31 -3.65
CA ARG A 207 -20.60 5.51 -2.92
C ARG A 207 -20.84 4.16 -3.59
N LEU A 208 -20.94 4.15 -4.91
CA LEU A 208 -21.08 2.91 -5.68
C LEU A 208 -19.85 2.00 -5.50
N ARG A 209 -18.62 2.57 -5.56
CA ARG A 209 -17.38 1.82 -5.36
C ARG A 209 -17.31 1.17 -3.96
N ASN A 210 -17.67 1.92 -2.92
CA ASN A 210 -17.70 1.37 -1.56
C ASN A 210 -18.68 0.20 -1.44
N ALA A 211 -19.89 0.34 -2.01
CA ALA A 211 -20.89 -0.72 -2.00
C ALA A 211 -20.44 -1.96 -2.82
N CYS A 212 -19.72 -1.74 -3.94
CA CYS A 212 -19.14 -2.82 -4.75
C CYS A 212 -18.04 -3.58 -3.99
N GLU A 213 -17.14 -2.86 -3.30
CA GLU A 213 -16.08 -3.47 -2.49
C GLU A 213 -16.68 -4.30 -1.34
N GLU A 214 -17.68 -3.77 -0.67
CA GLU A 214 -18.40 -4.47 0.38
C GLU A 214 -19.10 -5.73 -0.17
N ALA A 215 -19.78 -5.61 -1.30
CA ALA A 215 -20.41 -6.75 -1.98
C ALA A 215 -19.40 -7.81 -2.39
N LYS A 216 -18.23 -7.43 -2.94
CA LYS A 216 -17.13 -8.36 -3.23
C LYS A 216 -16.73 -9.17 -2.00
N ARG A 217 -16.59 -8.53 -0.84
CA ARG A 217 -16.25 -9.21 0.41
C ARG A 217 -17.35 -10.16 0.85
N PHE A 218 -18.61 -9.73 0.85
CA PHE A 218 -19.75 -10.59 1.19
C PHE A 218 -19.84 -11.81 0.26
N LEU A 219 -19.61 -11.66 -1.04
CA LEU A 219 -19.65 -12.76 -2.01
C LEU A 219 -18.56 -13.82 -1.78
N SER A 220 -17.58 -13.58 -0.92
CA SER A 220 -16.66 -14.64 -0.47
C SER A 220 -17.30 -15.63 0.51
N THR A 221 -18.36 -15.22 1.20
CA THR A 221 -19.07 -16.06 2.19
C THR A 221 -20.48 -16.45 1.75
N VAL A 222 -21.22 -15.56 1.08
CA VAL A 222 -22.59 -15.80 0.62
C VAL A 222 -22.65 -15.95 -0.91
N GLN A 223 -23.74 -16.56 -1.40
CA GLN A 223 -23.94 -16.76 -2.85
C GLN A 223 -24.57 -15.55 -3.56
N VAL A 224 -25.29 -14.71 -2.80
CA VAL A 224 -26.00 -13.54 -3.31
C VAL A 224 -25.92 -12.42 -2.28
N THR A 225 -25.71 -11.20 -2.74
CA THR A 225 -25.79 -9.98 -1.92
C THR A 225 -26.48 -8.87 -2.70
N ALA A 226 -26.74 -7.75 -2.05
CA ALA A 226 -27.36 -6.58 -2.67
C ALA A 226 -26.41 -5.36 -2.62
N ILE A 227 -26.50 -4.54 -3.65
CA ILE A 227 -26.02 -3.15 -3.66
C ILE A 227 -27.23 -2.28 -3.29
N GLU A 228 -27.17 -1.60 -2.16
CA GLU A 228 -28.24 -0.72 -1.69
C GLU A 228 -27.66 0.65 -1.36
N ILE A 229 -28.07 1.67 -2.13
CA ILE A 229 -27.54 3.02 -1.99
C ILE A 229 -28.71 4.00 -2.08
N ASP A 230 -29.15 4.53 -0.95
CA ASP A 230 -30.22 5.54 -0.92
C ASP A 230 -29.74 6.84 -1.57
N SER A 231 -30.58 7.45 -2.40
CA SER A 231 -30.29 8.71 -3.09
C SER A 231 -28.90 8.73 -3.73
N LEU A 232 -28.62 7.75 -4.58
CA LEU A 232 -27.31 7.62 -5.26
C LEU A 232 -27.05 8.85 -6.15
N TYR A 233 -28.05 9.27 -6.90
CA TYR A 233 -27.97 10.44 -7.80
C TYR A 233 -29.33 11.10 -7.98
N GLU A 234 -29.41 12.42 -7.83
CA GLU A 234 -30.65 13.23 -8.00
C GLU A 234 -31.87 12.65 -7.26
N GLY A 235 -31.68 12.14 -6.06
CA GLY A 235 -32.75 11.54 -5.25
C GLY A 235 -33.15 10.11 -5.64
N ILE A 236 -32.49 9.51 -6.63
CA ILE A 236 -32.77 8.15 -7.09
C ILE A 236 -32.07 7.15 -6.16
N ASP A 237 -32.82 6.26 -5.55
CA ASP A 237 -32.31 5.11 -4.82
C ASP A 237 -31.87 4.03 -5.81
N TYR A 238 -30.76 3.36 -5.50
CA TYR A 238 -30.25 2.27 -6.31
C TYR A 238 -30.17 0.98 -5.49
N ARG A 239 -30.93 -0.04 -5.91
CA ARG A 239 -31.01 -1.34 -5.23
C ARG A 239 -30.95 -2.45 -6.24
N GLU A 240 -29.83 -3.19 -6.23
CA GLU A 240 -29.61 -4.29 -7.16
C GLU A 240 -28.98 -5.50 -6.47
N ARG A 241 -29.31 -6.69 -6.99
CA ARG A 241 -28.72 -7.93 -6.51
C ARG A 241 -27.55 -8.36 -7.39
N ILE A 242 -26.55 -8.93 -6.76
CA ILE A 242 -25.41 -9.56 -7.45
C ILE A 242 -25.16 -10.95 -6.88
N THR A 243 -24.89 -11.92 -7.76
CA THR A 243 -24.54 -13.28 -7.38
C THR A 243 -23.04 -13.49 -7.46
N ARG A 244 -22.52 -14.44 -6.65
CA ARG A 244 -21.11 -14.89 -6.76
C ARG A 244 -20.79 -15.35 -8.17
N ALA A 245 -21.69 -16.11 -8.83
CA ALA A 245 -21.51 -16.57 -10.19
C ALA A 245 -21.31 -15.40 -11.18
N LYS A 246 -22.10 -14.33 -11.04
CA LYS A 246 -21.96 -13.13 -11.89
C LYS A 246 -20.65 -12.38 -11.61
N PHE A 247 -20.25 -12.25 -10.35
CA PHE A 247 -18.96 -11.69 -9.97
C PHE A 247 -17.79 -12.49 -10.57
N GLU A 248 -17.85 -13.83 -10.49
CA GLU A 248 -16.85 -14.72 -11.07
C GLU A 248 -16.80 -14.63 -12.60
N GLU A 249 -17.93 -14.49 -13.27
CA GLU A 249 -18.03 -14.27 -14.71
C GLU A 249 -17.35 -12.97 -15.13
N LEU A 250 -17.66 -11.86 -14.45
CA LEU A 250 -17.10 -10.54 -14.72
C LEU A 250 -15.57 -10.49 -14.57
N ASN A 251 -14.99 -11.33 -13.70
CA ASN A 251 -13.57 -11.37 -13.38
C ASN A 251 -12.82 -12.59 -13.92
N LYS A 252 -13.47 -13.40 -14.79
CA LYS A 252 -12.93 -14.69 -15.27
C LYS A 252 -11.55 -14.57 -15.91
N ASP A 253 -11.33 -13.54 -16.71
CA ASP A 253 -10.06 -13.28 -17.39
C ASP A 253 -8.95 -12.94 -16.39
N LEU A 254 -9.25 -12.15 -15.35
CA LEU A 254 -8.31 -11.78 -14.30
C LEU A 254 -7.91 -13.00 -13.45
N PHE A 255 -8.87 -13.83 -13.06
CA PHE A 255 -8.57 -15.09 -12.34
C PHE A 255 -7.73 -16.07 -13.17
N ASN A 256 -7.99 -16.19 -14.47
CA ASN A 256 -7.17 -17.01 -15.36
C ASN A 256 -5.75 -16.45 -15.53
N SER A 257 -5.61 -15.13 -15.53
CA SER A 257 -4.31 -14.45 -15.53
C SER A 257 -3.47 -14.84 -14.32
N CYS A 258 -4.07 -14.94 -13.12
CA CYS A 258 -3.36 -15.40 -11.92
C CYS A 258 -2.78 -16.81 -12.11
N LEU A 259 -3.53 -17.75 -12.68
CA LEU A 259 -3.02 -19.10 -12.97
C LEU A 259 -1.90 -19.11 -14.01
N LYS A 260 -1.96 -18.22 -15.00
CA LYS A 260 -0.88 -18.09 -15.99
C LYS A 260 0.43 -17.67 -15.31
N THR A 261 0.37 -16.72 -14.39
CA THR A 261 1.53 -16.30 -13.58
C THR A 261 2.09 -17.45 -12.75
N VAL A 262 1.24 -18.27 -12.11
CA VAL A 262 1.70 -19.48 -11.39
C VAL A 262 2.47 -20.43 -12.32
N LYS A 263 1.93 -20.69 -13.52
CA LYS A 263 2.59 -21.54 -14.51
C LYS A 263 3.94 -20.98 -14.96
N ASN A 264 4.00 -19.68 -15.19
CA ASN A 264 5.24 -19.00 -15.59
C ASN A 264 6.31 -19.09 -14.49
N CYS A 265 5.94 -18.85 -13.24
CA CYS A 265 6.84 -18.95 -12.10
C CYS A 265 7.42 -20.37 -11.96
N LEU A 266 6.60 -21.41 -12.04
CA LEU A 266 7.04 -22.79 -12.03
C LEU A 266 7.98 -23.11 -13.20
N LYS A 267 7.64 -22.64 -14.41
CA LYS A 267 8.48 -22.80 -15.61
C LYS A 267 9.83 -22.10 -15.45
N ALA A 268 9.85 -20.89 -14.91
CA ALA A 268 11.10 -20.13 -14.66
C ALA A 268 12.02 -20.84 -13.67
N ALA A 269 11.44 -21.52 -12.68
CA ALA A 269 12.20 -22.35 -11.72
C ALA A 269 12.59 -23.74 -12.29
N GLY A 270 12.18 -24.09 -13.51
CA GLY A 270 12.37 -25.44 -14.06
C GLY A 270 11.67 -26.53 -13.25
N MET A 271 10.55 -26.24 -12.59
CA MET A 271 9.92 -27.11 -11.59
C MET A 271 8.48 -27.50 -11.96
N GLY A 272 8.18 -28.77 -11.80
CA GLY A 272 6.82 -29.30 -11.93
C GLY A 272 5.96 -28.98 -10.71
N LYS A 273 4.64 -28.81 -10.93
CA LYS A 273 3.68 -28.53 -9.85
C LYS A 273 3.67 -29.60 -8.73
N ASP A 274 4.01 -30.82 -9.04
CA ASP A 274 4.03 -31.95 -8.10
C ASP A 274 5.17 -31.83 -7.06
N ARG A 275 6.23 -31.07 -7.39
CA ARG A 275 7.36 -30.78 -6.49
C ARG A 275 7.03 -29.73 -5.43
N VAL A 276 5.97 -28.96 -5.61
CA VAL A 276 5.52 -27.96 -4.63
C VAL A 276 4.92 -28.69 -3.43
N HIS A 277 5.50 -28.48 -2.26
CA HIS A 277 5.03 -29.09 -1.01
C HIS A 277 3.85 -28.33 -0.41
N ASP A 278 3.96 -27.02 -0.33
CA ASP A 278 3.00 -26.15 0.35
C ASP A 278 2.62 -24.96 -0.54
N ILE A 279 1.36 -24.55 -0.45
CA ILE A 279 0.83 -23.38 -1.16
C ILE A 279 0.31 -22.42 -0.10
N VAL A 280 1.01 -21.31 0.09
CA VAL A 280 0.72 -20.30 1.10
C VAL A 280 -0.06 -19.16 0.45
N LEU A 281 -1.22 -18.84 1.00
CA LEU A 281 -2.08 -17.76 0.54
C LEU A 281 -1.79 -16.49 1.35
N VAL A 282 -1.56 -15.38 0.63
CA VAL A 282 -1.27 -14.06 1.16
C VAL A 282 -2.15 -13.02 0.47
N GLY A 283 -2.52 -11.96 1.19
CA GLY A 283 -3.40 -10.90 0.69
C GLY A 283 -4.89 -11.25 0.79
N GLY A 284 -5.70 -10.26 1.11
CA GLY A 284 -7.14 -10.42 1.38
C GLY A 284 -7.93 -10.97 0.19
N SER A 285 -7.51 -10.71 -1.04
CA SER A 285 -8.17 -11.19 -2.25
C SER A 285 -8.02 -12.71 -2.46
N THR A 286 -7.12 -13.38 -1.76
CA THR A 286 -7.02 -14.85 -1.76
C THR A 286 -8.20 -15.53 -1.05
N ARG A 287 -9.02 -14.77 -0.30
CA ARG A 287 -10.26 -15.27 0.32
C ARG A 287 -11.37 -15.54 -0.71
N ILE A 288 -11.23 -15.06 -1.95
CA ILE A 288 -12.20 -15.29 -3.02
C ILE A 288 -12.26 -16.78 -3.35
N PRO A 289 -13.45 -17.44 -3.21
CA PRO A 289 -13.56 -18.91 -3.38
C PRO A 289 -13.10 -19.40 -4.74
N LYS A 290 -13.33 -18.61 -5.79
CA LYS A 290 -12.90 -18.97 -7.16
C LYS A 290 -11.39 -19.05 -7.29
N VAL A 291 -10.64 -18.14 -6.68
CA VAL A 291 -9.17 -18.15 -6.67
C VAL A 291 -8.67 -19.43 -6.00
N GLN A 292 -9.21 -19.75 -4.82
CA GLN A 292 -8.84 -20.97 -4.09
C GLN A 292 -9.19 -22.25 -4.88
N GLN A 293 -10.38 -22.30 -5.48
CA GLN A 293 -10.81 -23.43 -6.32
C GLN A 293 -9.86 -23.64 -7.50
N LEU A 294 -9.48 -22.57 -8.20
CA LEU A 294 -8.59 -22.65 -9.35
C LEU A 294 -7.20 -23.15 -8.95
N LEU A 295 -6.67 -22.68 -7.81
CA LEU A 295 -5.39 -23.17 -7.28
C LEU A 295 -5.47 -24.66 -6.86
N LYS A 296 -6.48 -25.05 -6.09
CA LYS A 296 -6.68 -26.47 -5.71
C LYS A 296 -6.76 -27.37 -6.94
N ASN A 297 -7.54 -26.98 -7.94
CA ASN A 297 -7.66 -27.75 -9.19
C ASN A 297 -6.33 -27.84 -9.94
N PHE A 298 -5.58 -26.73 -10.02
CA PHE A 298 -4.29 -26.72 -10.70
C PHE A 298 -3.27 -27.64 -10.02
N PHE A 299 -3.24 -27.68 -8.68
CA PHE A 299 -2.35 -28.52 -7.88
C PHE A 299 -2.96 -29.89 -7.51
N ASN A 300 -3.85 -30.44 -8.35
CA ASN A 300 -4.43 -31.79 -8.22
C ASN A 300 -5.14 -32.03 -6.87
N GLY A 301 -5.86 -31.04 -6.36
CA GLY A 301 -6.61 -31.13 -5.10
C GLY A 301 -5.77 -30.86 -3.84
N LYS A 302 -4.51 -30.43 -3.97
CA LYS A 302 -3.65 -30.11 -2.82
C LYS A 302 -4.30 -29.06 -1.94
N GLU A 303 -4.27 -29.29 -0.62
CA GLU A 303 -4.78 -28.32 0.36
C GLU A 303 -3.93 -27.05 0.38
N LEU A 304 -4.62 -25.90 0.51
CA LEU A 304 -4.01 -24.59 0.60
C LEU A 304 -3.72 -24.26 2.07
N CYS A 305 -2.55 -23.72 2.34
CA CYS A 305 -2.15 -23.38 3.70
C CYS A 305 -2.88 -22.12 4.17
N GLN A 306 -3.77 -22.27 5.16
CA GLN A 306 -4.56 -21.19 5.79
C GLN A 306 -4.16 -20.92 7.24
N GLY A 307 -3.05 -21.50 7.71
CA GLY A 307 -2.62 -21.40 9.12
C GLY A 307 -2.09 -20.02 9.51
N ILE A 308 -1.79 -19.15 8.54
CA ILE A 308 -1.35 -17.77 8.78
C ILE A 308 -2.45 -16.84 8.29
N ASN A 309 -2.71 -15.75 9.05
CA ASN A 309 -3.62 -14.71 8.57
C ASN A 309 -3.05 -14.07 7.29
N PRO A 310 -3.72 -14.18 6.14
CA PRO A 310 -3.20 -13.68 4.88
C PRO A 310 -3.04 -12.16 4.85
N ASP A 311 -3.75 -11.41 5.72
CA ASP A 311 -3.64 -9.96 5.81
C ASP A 311 -2.45 -9.50 6.65
N GLU A 312 -1.89 -10.36 7.53
CA GLU A 312 -0.85 -10.04 8.50
C GLU A 312 0.49 -10.75 8.23
N ALA A 313 0.50 -11.78 7.39
CA ALA A 313 1.68 -12.64 7.16
C ALA A 313 2.92 -11.85 6.75
N VAL A 314 2.76 -10.85 5.87
CA VAL A 314 3.84 -10.00 5.38
C VAL A 314 4.42 -9.14 6.51
N ALA A 315 3.58 -8.48 7.28
CA ALA A 315 4.00 -7.63 8.39
C ALA A 315 4.70 -8.44 9.49
N TYR A 316 4.21 -9.65 9.77
CA TYR A 316 4.83 -10.56 10.73
C TYR A 316 6.24 -10.98 10.29
N GLY A 317 6.40 -11.41 9.04
CA GLY A 317 7.71 -11.77 8.48
C GLY A 317 8.69 -10.59 8.43
N ALA A 318 8.20 -9.39 8.10
CA ALA A 318 8.99 -8.16 8.14
C ALA A 318 9.46 -7.82 9.56
N ALA A 319 8.60 -8.00 10.57
CA ALA A 319 8.97 -7.81 11.97
C ALA A 319 10.04 -8.80 12.43
N VAL A 320 9.95 -10.06 12.00
CA VAL A 320 11.00 -11.07 12.25
C VAL A 320 12.32 -10.65 11.61
N GLN A 321 12.31 -10.20 10.37
CA GLN A 321 13.53 -9.72 9.70
C GLN A 321 14.12 -8.49 10.41
N ALA A 322 13.29 -7.57 10.88
CA ALA A 322 13.74 -6.44 11.67
C ALA A 322 14.43 -6.88 12.97
N ALA A 323 13.90 -7.90 13.65
CA ALA A 323 14.51 -8.48 14.85
C ALA A 323 15.87 -9.15 14.54
N VAL A 324 15.99 -9.84 13.40
CA VAL A 324 17.27 -10.42 12.93
C VAL A 324 18.31 -9.31 12.72
N LEU A 325 17.95 -8.25 12.00
CA LEU A 325 18.84 -7.13 11.68
C LEU A 325 19.25 -6.32 12.92
N ASN A 326 18.40 -6.26 13.93
CA ASN A 326 18.72 -5.65 15.23
C ASN A 326 19.51 -6.59 16.17
N GLY A 327 19.86 -7.80 15.75
CA GLY A 327 20.64 -8.75 16.55
C GLY A 327 19.87 -9.35 17.73
N GLU A 328 18.53 -9.41 17.66
CA GLU A 328 17.69 -9.97 18.73
C GLU A 328 17.99 -11.45 18.97
N LYS A 329 18.18 -11.82 20.25
CA LYS A 329 18.65 -13.17 20.64
C LYS A 329 17.53 -14.17 20.95
N LYS A 330 16.31 -13.67 21.24
CA LYS A 330 15.26 -14.46 21.88
C LYS A 330 14.67 -15.59 21.04
N PHE A 331 14.64 -15.48 19.71
CA PHE A 331 13.87 -16.41 18.86
C PHE A 331 14.71 -17.43 18.10
N ASN A 332 15.99 -17.61 18.44
CA ASN A 332 16.90 -18.48 17.68
C ASN A 332 16.96 -18.19 16.15
N ILE A 333 16.70 -16.91 15.78
CA ILE A 333 16.60 -16.41 14.39
C ILE A 333 17.91 -15.82 13.87
N ARG A 334 18.96 -15.71 14.71
CA ARG A 334 20.23 -15.02 14.42
C ARG A 334 20.96 -15.46 13.15
N SER A 335 20.71 -16.66 12.68
CA SER A 335 21.37 -17.21 11.48
C SER A 335 20.37 -17.42 10.34
N MET A 336 19.29 -16.64 10.32
CA MET A 336 18.34 -16.71 9.22
C MET A 336 18.92 -15.97 8.01
N GLU A 337 18.98 -16.66 6.89
CA GLU A 337 19.47 -16.15 5.62
C GLU A 337 18.33 -16.06 4.61
N LEU A 338 18.17 -14.88 4.01
CA LEU A 338 17.18 -14.63 2.96
C LEU A 338 17.95 -14.35 1.67
N LEU A 339 17.76 -15.20 0.67
CA LEU A 339 18.31 -15.04 -0.67
C LEU A 339 17.16 -14.75 -1.63
N ASP A 340 17.05 -13.50 -2.03
CA ASP A 340 16.04 -13.04 -2.99
C ASP A 340 16.59 -13.03 -4.42
N VAL A 341 15.78 -12.68 -5.41
CA VAL A 341 16.17 -12.66 -6.83
C VAL A 341 15.70 -11.37 -7.51
N THR A 342 16.35 -11.01 -8.63
CA THR A 342 15.89 -9.92 -9.51
C THR A 342 14.55 -10.30 -10.16
N PRO A 343 13.52 -9.42 -10.12
CA PRO A 343 12.22 -9.73 -10.74
C PRO A 343 12.23 -9.63 -12.26
N LEU A 344 13.08 -8.76 -12.81
CA LEU A 344 13.22 -8.48 -14.23
C LEU A 344 14.68 -8.52 -14.66
N SER A 345 14.90 -8.77 -15.95
CA SER A 345 16.22 -8.67 -16.57
C SER A 345 16.67 -7.21 -16.62
N LEU A 346 17.96 -6.98 -16.37
CA LEU A 346 18.61 -5.67 -16.39
C LEU A 346 19.65 -5.65 -17.51
N GLY A 347 19.71 -4.57 -18.27
CA GLY A 347 20.61 -4.47 -19.41
C GLY A 347 20.69 -3.08 -20.00
N ILE A 348 21.39 -2.95 -21.12
CA ILE A 348 21.59 -1.69 -21.85
C ILE A 348 21.08 -1.78 -23.28
N ASP A 349 20.81 -0.62 -23.87
CA ASP A 349 20.55 -0.47 -25.30
C ASP A 349 21.86 -0.59 -26.08
N VAL A 350 21.87 -1.46 -27.08
CA VAL A 350 23.00 -1.58 -28.00
C VAL A 350 22.58 -1.19 -29.41
N LYS A 351 23.56 -1.03 -30.28
CA LYS A 351 23.34 -0.62 -31.70
C LYS A 351 22.24 -1.47 -32.35
N GLY A 352 21.21 -0.80 -32.85
CA GLY A 352 20.02 -1.44 -33.44
C GLY A 352 18.81 -1.45 -32.53
N GLY A 353 18.88 -0.83 -31.33
CA GLY A 353 17.76 -0.73 -30.38
C GLY A 353 17.46 -2.05 -29.68
N VAL A 354 18.44 -2.92 -29.56
CA VAL A 354 18.31 -4.23 -28.93
C VAL A 354 18.79 -4.17 -27.47
N MET A 355 18.02 -4.76 -26.56
CA MET A 355 18.43 -4.88 -25.16
C MET A 355 19.49 -5.97 -24.99
N SER A 356 20.71 -5.59 -24.63
CA SER A 356 21.76 -6.51 -24.17
C SER A 356 21.58 -6.74 -22.68
N THR A 357 21.15 -7.96 -22.33
CA THR A 357 20.90 -8.34 -20.94
C THR A 357 22.22 -8.61 -20.20
N VAL A 358 22.48 -7.87 -19.13
CA VAL A 358 23.66 -8.04 -18.23
C VAL A 358 23.32 -8.92 -17.05
N ILE A 359 22.20 -8.66 -16.37
CA ILE A 359 21.68 -9.47 -15.27
C ILE A 359 20.32 -10.05 -15.68
N PRO A 360 20.22 -11.36 -15.94
CA PRO A 360 18.93 -12.01 -16.22
C PRO A 360 17.98 -11.96 -15.02
N ARG A 361 16.67 -11.98 -15.27
CA ARG A 361 15.64 -12.16 -14.23
C ARG A 361 15.91 -13.45 -13.43
N ASN A 362 15.45 -13.47 -12.20
CA ASN A 362 15.67 -14.58 -11.25
C ASN A 362 17.16 -14.83 -10.91
N THR A 363 18.03 -13.84 -11.11
CA THR A 363 19.40 -13.86 -10.59
C THR A 363 19.37 -13.56 -9.10
N LYS A 364 20.02 -14.40 -8.28
CA LYS A 364 20.13 -14.20 -6.82
C LYS A 364 20.80 -12.88 -6.50
N ILE A 365 20.28 -12.18 -5.51
CA ILE A 365 20.84 -10.91 -5.02
C ILE A 365 21.36 -11.05 -3.58
N PRO A 366 22.43 -10.30 -3.21
CA PRO A 366 23.16 -9.33 -4.04
C PRO A 366 23.93 -9.97 -5.19
N ALA A 367 24.07 -9.23 -6.30
CA ALA A 367 24.76 -9.72 -7.49
C ALA A 367 25.58 -8.59 -8.15
N THR A 368 26.76 -8.95 -8.67
CA THR A 368 27.57 -8.08 -9.53
C THR A 368 27.88 -8.82 -10.81
N LYS A 369 27.67 -8.16 -11.95
CA LYS A 369 27.98 -8.67 -13.30
C LYS A 369 28.64 -7.59 -14.11
N GLU A 370 29.60 -8.01 -14.90
CA GLU A 370 30.40 -7.16 -15.79
C GLU A 370 30.21 -7.60 -17.23
N MET A 371 30.19 -6.63 -18.14
CA MET A 371 30.12 -6.87 -19.56
C MET A 371 30.94 -5.82 -20.31
N GLU A 372 31.72 -6.26 -21.27
CA GLU A 372 32.55 -5.39 -22.13
C GLU A 372 31.76 -4.96 -23.37
N TYR A 373 31.85 -3.68 -23.66
CA TYR A 373 31.28 -3.06 -24.85
C TYR A 373 32.37 -2.27 -25.58
N VAL A 374 32.17 -2.06 -26.87
CA VAL A 374 33.13 -1.33 -27.73
C VAL A 374 32.49 -0.12 -28.39
N THR A 375 33.31 0.83 -28.80
CA THR A 375 32.85 1.99 -29.56
C THR A 375 32.12 1.60 -30.84
N SER A 376 30.99 2.26 -31.14
CA SER A 376 30.12 1.96 -32.28
C SER A 376 30.42 2.80 -33.51
N GLY A 377 31.30 3.80 -33.40
CA GLY A 377 31.73 4.73 -34.45
C GLY A 377 33.23 5.02 -34.40
N ASP A 378 33.79 5.47 -35.52
CA ASP A 378 35.17 5.95 -35.58
C ASP A 378 35.34 7.27 -34.83
N GLN A 379 36.48 7.45 -34.16
CA GLN A 379 36.84 8.68 -33.44
C GLN A 379 35.82 9.08 -32.34
N GLN A 380 35.12 8.11 -31.77
CA GLN A 380 34.09 8.32 -30.75
C GLN A 380 34.71 8.68 -29.40
N GLU A 381 34.50 9.90 -28.92
CA GLU A 381 35.05 10.43 -27.66
C GLU A 381 34.12 10.28 -26.45
N SER A 382 32.86 9.87 -26.68
CA SER A 382 31.85 9.70 -25.64
C SER A 382 30.92 8.53 -25.96
N ILE A 383 30.51 7.78 -24.92
CA ILE A 383 29.46 6.74 -25.01
C ILE A 383 28.38 7.04 -23.99
N CYS A 384 27.11 7.03 -24.42
CA CYS A 384 25.94 7.06 -23.55
C CYS A 384 25.30 5.68 -23.52
N PHE A 385 25.22 5.07 -22.34
CA PHE A 385 24.52 3.81 -22.10
C PHE A 385 23.15 4.09 -21.52
N LEU A 386 22.10 3.73 -22.26
CA LEU A 386 20.72 3.73 -21.74
C LEU A 386 20.46 2.41 -21.03
N VAL A 387 20.13 2.48 -19.74
CA VAL A 387 19.93 1.31 -18.88
C VAL A 387 18.45 0.98 -18.78
N TYR A 388 18.10 -0.27 -19.02
CA TYR A 388 16.73 -0.76 -19.05
C TYR A 388 16.51 -1.95 -18.13
N GLU A 389 15.25 -2.12 -17.69
CA GLU A 389 14.75 -3.34 -17.05
C GLU A 389 13.53 -3.88 -17.82
N GLY A 390 13.47 -5.19 -18.02
CA GLY A 390 12.37 -5.85 -18.72
C GLY A 390 12.79 -7.04 -19.56
N GLU A 391 11.81 -7.64 -20.26
CA GLU A 391 12.00 -8.90 -20.99
C GLU A 391 11.84 -8.74 -22.52
N ARG A 392 11.72 -7.49 -23.02
CA ARG A 392 11.53 -7.23 -24.44
C ARG A 392 12.87 -7.11 -25.14
N SER A 393 12.98 -7.70 -26.34
CA SER A 393 14.20 -7.59 -27.15
C SER A 393 14.45 -6.17 -27.67
N ASN A 394 13.39 -5.41 -27.98
CA ASN A 394 13.50 -4.00 -28.30
C ASN A 394 13.63 -3.20 -26.98
N SER A 395 14.74 -2.48 -26.81
CA SER A 395 15.05 -1.72 -25.60
C SER A 395 13.94 -0.75 -25.20
N LYS A 396 13.35 -0.06 -26.17
CA LYS A 396 12.30 0.96 -25.96
C LYS A 396 10.98 0.40 -25.45
N ASP A 397 10.77 -0.90 -25.57
CA ASP A 397 9.59 -1.59 -25.05
C ASP A 397 9.76 -2.01 -23.57
N ASN A 398 10.93 -1.74 -22.99
CA ASN A 398 11.27 -1.97 -21.60
C ASN A 398 11.23 -0.67 -20.79
N ASN A 399 11.32 -0.78 -19.47
CA ASN A 399 11.36 0.38 -18.60
C ASN A 399 12.78 0.99 -18.57
N LEU A 400 12.90 2.23 -19.02
CA LEU A 400 14.16 2.98 -18.95
C LEU A 400 14.42 3.42 -17.50
N LEU A 401 15.52 2.93 -16.93
CA LEU A 401 15.95 3.27 -15.57
C LEU A 401 16.78 4.56 -15.52
N GLY A 402 17.61 4.79 -16.53
CA GLY A 402 18.47 5.96 -16.58
C GLY A 402 19.51 5.87 -17.70
N GLU A 403 20.46 6.81 -17.67
CA GLU A 403 21.55 6.87 -18.62
C GLU A 403 22.88 7.12 -17.91
N ILE A 404 23.97 6.62 -18.51
CA ILE A 404 25.34 6.83 -18.06
C ILE A 404 26.14 7.31 -19.26
N THR A 405 26.68 8.51 -19.17
CA THR A 405 27.58 9.03 -20.19
C THR A 405 29.01 8.92 -19.70
N LEU A 406 29.86 8.29 -20.52
CA LEU A 406 31.31 8.20 -20.31
C LEU A 406 31.99 9.03 -21.36
N ASP A 407 32.61 10.14 -20.96
CA ASP A 407 33.35 11.07 -21.80
C ASP A 407 34.87 10.85 -21.69
N GLY A 408 35.62 11.39 -22.62
CA GLY A 408 37.10 11.35 -22.61
C GLY A 408 37.68 10.05 -23.14
N LEU A 409 36.95 9.36 -24.00
CA LEU A 409 37.47 8.18 -24.69
C LEU A 409 38.56 8.56 -25.71
N PRO A 410 39.59 7.69 -25.87
CA PRO A 410 40.61 7.93 -26.88
C PRO A 410 40.04 7.83 -28.29
N ARG A 411 40.51 8.71 -29.19
CA ARG A 411 40.12 8.68 -30.59
C ARG A 411 40.78 7.47 -31.28
N ALA A 412 39.94 6.51 -31.64
CA ALA A 412 40.37 5.26 -32.30
C ALA A 412 39.33 4.82 -33.33
N PRO A 413 39.67 3.89 -34.24
CA PRO A 413 38.70 3.26 -35.11
C PRO A 413 37.58 2.57 -34.31
N ARG A 414 36.42 2.40 -34.93
CA ARG A 414 35.31 1.68 -34.38
C ARG A 414 35.71 0.29 -33.90
N GLY A 415 35.29 -0.08 -32.67
CA GLY A 415 35.49 -1.40 -32.09
C GLY A 415 36.82 -1.58 -31.36
N GLU A 416 37.71 -0.58 -31.35
CA GLU A 416 39.02 -0.68 -30.71
C GLU A 416 39.02 -0.20 -29.23
N VAL A 417 38.11 0.70 -28.87
CA VAL A 417 38.00 1.19 -27.47
C VAL A 417 37.01 0.36 -26.70
N GLU A 418 37.53 -0.33 -25.70
CA GLU A 418 36.75 -1.17 -24.80
C GLU A 418 36.27 -0.38 -23.57
N VAL A 419 34.99 -0.57 -23.21
CA VAL A 419 34.36 -0.01 -22.00
C VAL A 419 33.75 -1.14 -21.21
N LEU A 420 34.22 -1.31 -19.96
CA LEU A 420 33.67 -2.24 -19.01
C LEU A 420 32.45 -1.62 -18.30
N VAL A 421 31.31 -2.26 -18.42
CA VAL A 421 30.08 -1.84 -17.72
C VAL A 421 29.78 -2.86 -16.63
N THR A 422 29.74 -2.38 -15.37
CA THR A 422 29.49 -3.21 -14.19
C THR A 422 28.11 -2.88 -13.62
N PHE A 423 27.29 -3.89 -13.49
CA PHE A 423 25.96 -3.85 -12.82
C PHE A 423 26.07 -4.45 -11.43
N THR A 424 25.68 -3.72 -10.41
CA THR A 424 25.64 -4.21 -9.02
C THR A 424 24.24 -4.03 -8.48
N VAL A 425 23.61 -5.14 -8.08
CA VAL A 425 22.31 -5.15 -7.40
C VAL A 425 22.55 -5.45 -5.93
N ASP A 426 22.13 -4.55 -5.06
CA ASP A 426 22.26 -4.67 -3.62
C ASP A 426 21.24 -5.66 -3.01
N PRO A 427 21.32 -5.96 -1.69
CA PRO A 427 20.33 -6.81 -1.03
C PRO A 427 18.90 -6.25 -1.02
N ASP A 428 18.69 -4.95 -1.21
CA ASP A 428 17.37 -4.29 -1.30
C ASP A 428 16.79 -4.40 -2.72
N GLY A 429 17.56 -4.95 -3.67
CA GLY A 429 17.20 -5.05 -5.09
C GLY A 429 17.37 -3.74 -5.84
N VAL A 430 18.20 -2.85 -5.32
CA VAL A 430 18.56 -1.56 -5.91
C VAL A 430 19.77 -1.72 -6.81
N LEU A 431 19.68 -1.19 -8.04
CA LEU A 431 20.73 -1.30 -9.07
C LEU A 431 21.66 -0.08 -9.06
N ASP A 432 22.95 -0.33 -9.05
CA ASP A 432 24.00 0.63 -9.39
C ASP A 432 24.74 0.18 -10.65
N VAL A 433 25.07 1.12 -11.54
CA VAL A 433 25.82 0.83 -12.77
C VAL A 433 27.03 1.74 -12.89
N THR A 434 28.16 1.16 -13.27
CA THR A 434 29.37 1.92 -13.55
C THR A 434 29.89 1.58 -14.94
N ALA A 435 30.46 2.57 -15.63
CA ALA A 435 31.16 2.39 -16.90
C ALA A 435 32.60 2.87 -16.75
N GLU A 436 33.57 2.08 -17.22
CA GLU A 436 34.99 2.37 -17.10
C GLU A 436 35.74 2.02 -18.39
N CYS A 437 36.50 3.00 -18.91
CA CYS A 437 37.50 2.75 -19.96
C CYS A 437 38.88 2.71 -19.32
N LYS A 438 39.43 1.52 -19.12
CA LYS A 438 40.73 1.31 -18.45
C LYS A 438 41.89 1.96 -19.17
N ILE A 439 41.88 1.94 -20.50
CA ILE A 439 42.96 2.51 -21.35
C ILE A 439 43.01 4.03 -21.16
N ALA A 440 41.87 4.69 -21.08
CA ALA A 440 41.80 6.16 -20.90
C ALA A 440 41.87 6.57 -19.41
N GLY A 441 41.71 5.64 -18.49
CA GLY A 441 41.62 5.93 -17.06
C GLY A 441 40.36 6.72 -16.67
N VAL A 442 39.32 6.72 -17.54
CA VAL A 442 38.07 7.42 -17.28
C VAL A 442 37.00 6.48 -16.75
N LYS A 443 36.26 6.96 -15.79
CA LYS A 443 35.18 6.19 -15.13
C LYS A 443 33.96 7.07 -14.87
N ALA A 444 32.81 6.58 -15.24
CA ALA A 444 31.53 7.17 -14.88
C ALA A 444 30.81 6.25 -13.90
N ASN A 445 30.43 6.81 -12.78
CA ASN A 445 29.55 6.15 -11.80
C ASN A 445 28.21 6.85 -11.87
N THR A 446 27.17 6.09 -12.07
CA THR A 446 25.83 6.61 -11.86
C THR A 446 25.10 5.66 -10.93
N THR A 447 24.80 6.14 -9.74
CA THR A 447 23.60 5.62 -9.08
C THR A 447 22.47 5.99 -10.02
N ILE A 448 21.81 5.00 -10.59
CA ILE A 448 20.75 5.25 -11.57
C ILE A 448 19.74 6.19 -10.94
N THR A 449 19.87 7.46 -11.26
CA THR A 449 18.85 8.45 -11.01
C THR A 449 17.83 8.27 -12.12
N SER A 450 16.84 7.39 -11.89
CA SER A 450 15.69 7.35 -12.80
C SER A 450 15.19 8.77 -12.97
N GLN A 451 14.93 9.17 -14.22
CA GLN A 451 14.13 10.37 -14.47
C GLN A 451 12.84 10.20 -13.67
N GLY A 452 12.71 10.93 -12.56
CA GLY A 452 11.59 10.75 -11.66
C GLY A 452 11.93 10.60 -10.18
N ARG A 453 13.19 10.39 -9.80
CA ARG A 453 13.60 10.35 -8.39
C ARG A 453 13.47 11.72 -7.73
N LEU A 454 13.08 11.74 -6.45
CA LEU A 454 13.15 12.94 -5.64
C LEU A 454 14.63 13.33 -5.41
N THR A 455 14.96 14.61 -5.56
CA THR A 455 16.28 15.11 -5.19
C THR A 455 16.45 15.14 -3.68
N LYS A 456 17.69 15.24 -3.19
CA LYS A 456 17.93 15.40 -1.74
C LYS A 456 17.21 16.62 -1.18
N GLU A 457 17.22 17.72 -1.93
CA GLU A 457 16.56 18.97 -1.58
C GLU A 457 15.03 18.82 -1.53
N GLU A 458 14.45 18.06 -2.46
CA GLU A 458 13.02 17.72 -2.45
C GLU A 458 12.66 16.87 -1.22
N ILE A 459 13.45 15.85 -0.93
CA ILE A 459 13.25 15.00 0.28
C ILE A 459 13.37 15.83 1.56
N GLU A 460 14.40 16.70 1.68
CA GLU A 460 14.57 17.58 2.84
C GLU A 460 13.42 18.57 2.99
N ARG A 461 12.92 19.14 1.88
CA ARG A 461 11.73 19.98 1.89
C ARG A 461 10.50 19.20 2.37
N MET A 462 10.28 18.00 1.84
CA MET A 462 9.15 17.14 2.22
C MET A 462 9.21 16.73 3.70
N ILE A 463 10.41 16.43 4.22
CA ILE A 463 10.62 16.18 5.67
C ILE A 463 10.25 17.40 6.50
N LYS A 464 10.64 18.60 6.06
CA LYS A 464 10.31 19.86 6.75
C LYS A 464 8.81 20.14 6.71
N ASP A 465 8.18 19.92 5.57
CA ASP A 465 6.73 20.07 5.39
C ASP A 465 5.96 19.05 6.23
N ALA A 466 6.37 17.78 6.25
CA ALA A 466 5.77 16.75 7.09
C ALA A 466 5.81 17.12 8.59
N LYS A 467 6.94 17.68 9.08
CA LYS A 467 7.04 18.18 10.46
C LYS A 467 6.10 19.34 10.73
N LYS A 468 5.95 20.27 9.78
CA LYS A 468 5.04 21.42 9.90
C LYS A 468 3.58 20.96 9.94
N TYR A 469 3.19 20.03 9.08
CA TYR A 469 1.83 19.45 9.06
C TYR A 469 1.53 18.70 10.35
N ARG A 470 2.48 17.92 10.88
CA ARG A 470 2.30 17.19 12.13
C ARG A 470 1.82 18.10 13.28
N THR A 471 2.40 19.29 13.43
CA THR A 471 1.99 20.24 14.46
C THR A 471 0.56 20.76 14.25
N ALA A 472 0.18 21.02 13.00
CA ALA A 472 -1.17 21.45 12.64
C ALA A 472 -2.19 20.30 12.84
N ASP A 473 -1.83 19.07 12.46
CA ASP A 473 -2.67 17.89 12.61
C ASP A 473 -2.87 17.52 14.08
N GLU A 474 -1.85 17.62 14.92
CA GLU A 474 -1.96 17.43 16.37
C GLU A 474 -2.88 18.47 17.01
N ALA A 475 -2.83 19.73 16.56
CA ALA A 475 -3.74 20.77 17.02
C ALA A 475 -5.19 20.50 16.56
N PHE A 476 -5.39 20.08 15.32
CA PHE A 476 -6.69 19.68 14.79
C PHE A 476 -7.27 18.48 15.54
N LYS A 477 -6.44 17.45 15.77
CA LYS A 477 -6.82 16.24 16.51
C LYS A 477 -7.26 16.56 17.95
N ARG A 478 -6.49 17.39 18.66
CA ARG A 478 -6.86 17.83 20.02
C ARG A 478 -8.20 18.58 20.04
N LYS A 479 -8.43 19.42 19.05
CA LYS A 479 -9.70 20.14 18.90
C LYS A 479 -10.87 19.19 18.62
N ALA A 480 -10.71 18.23 17.69
CA ALA A 480 -11.71 17.23 17.39
C ALA A 480 -12.03 16.33 18.61
N MET A 481 -11.00 15.95 19.37
CA MET A 481 -11.19 15.18 20.63
C MET A 481 -11.96 15.96 21.68
N ALA A 482 -11.69 17.25 21.88
CA ALA A 482 -12.41 18.09 22.83
C ALA A 482 -13.88 18.28 22.42
N MET A 483 -14.15 18.49 21.12
CA MET A 483 -15.50 18.57 20.58
C MET A 483 -16.27 17.26 20.80
N ASN A 484 -15.66 16.13 20.43
CA ASN A 484 -16.28 14.80 20.59
C ASN A 484 -16.55 14.48 22.06
N ALA A 485 -15.63 14.81 22.98
CA ALA A 485 -15.80 14.58 24.40
C ALA A 485 -16.97 15.39 25.01
N LEU A 486 -17.27 16.57 24.48
CA LEU A 486 -18.46 17.32 24.87
C LEU A 486 -19.75 16.68 24.32
N GLU A 487 -19.74 16.27 23.05
CA GLU A 487 -20.90 15.59 22.44
C GLU A 487 -21.18 14.25 23.13
N GLU A 488 -20.16 13.43 23.33
CA GLU A 488 -20.28 12.12 24.01
C GLU A 488 -20.87 12.28 25.42
N TYR A 489 -20.34 13.21 26.22
CA TYR A 489 -20.89 13.52 27.54
C TYR A 489 -22.36 13.93 27.46
N ALA A 490 -22.74 14.79 26.49
CA ALA A 490 -24.11 15.25 26.32
C ALA A 490 -25.06 14.10 25.96
N TYR A 491 -24.66 13.21 25.05
CA TYR A 491 -25.48 12.06 24.64
C TYR A 491 -25.56 10.98 25.72
N ASP A 492 -24.47 10.70 26.42
CA ASP A 492 -24.43 9.72 27.54
C ASP A 492 -25.31 10.17 28.68
N LYS A 493 -25.22 11.42 29.10
CA LYS A 493 -26.12 11.98 30.12
C LYS A 493 -27.59 11.92 29.71
N ARG A 494 -27.88 12.23 28.44
CA ARG A 494 -29.25 12.13 27.91
C ARG A 494 -29.80 10.71 27.95
N SER A 495 -28.96 9.72 27.63
CA SER A 495 -29.33 8.31 27.64
C SER A 495 -29.50 7.81 29.08
N ALA A 496 -28.58 8.18 29.96
CA ALA A 496 -28.64 7.80 31.39
C ALA A 496 -29.91 8.35 32.06
N ILE A 497 -30.27 9.61 31.84
CA ILE A 497 -31.47 10.24 32.43
C ILE A 497 -32.76 9.61 31.90
N LYS A 498 -32.80 9.15 30.66
CA LYS A 498 -33.95 8.43 30.11
C LYS A 498 -34.10 7.02 30.69
N ALA A 499 -32.98 6.34 30.97
CA ALA A 499 -32.97 5.00 31.52
C ALA A 499 -33.22 5.00 33.04
N ASP A 500 -32.78 6.03 33.76
CA ASP A 500 -32.95 6.21 35.20
C ASP A 500 -34.27 6.93 35.51
N GLY A 501 -35.33 6.18 35.72
CA GLY A 501 -36.66 6.72 36.14
C GLY A 501 -36.66 7.40 37.50
N SER A 502 -35.51 7.55 38.18
CA SER A 502 -35.34 8.16 39.51
C SER A 502 -35.43 9.68 39.52
N LEU A 503 -35.23 10.37 38.38
CA LEU A 503 -35.25 11.82 38.31
C LEU A 503 -36.68 12.38 38.12
N GLY A 504 -37.01 13.48 38.84
CA GLY A 504 -38.29 14.16 38.69
C GLY A 504 -38.49 14.76 37.30
N ARG A 505 -39.70 14.73 36.76
CA ARG A 505 -40.01 15.26 35.42
C ARG A 505 -39.53 16.69 35.18
N VAL A 506 -39.53 17.54 36.20
CA VAL A 506 -39.07 18.93 36.12
C VAL A 506 -37.54 19.00 36.01
N ALA A 507 -36.83 18.20 36.80
CA ALA A 507 -35.37 18.11 36.77
C ALA A 507 -34.92 17.51 35.45
N GLN A 508 -35.57 16.44 34.97
CA GLN A 508 -35.29 15.81 33.67
C GLN A 508 -35.41 16.81 32.53
N ARG A 509 -36.51 17.61 32.46
CA ARG A 509 -36.68 18.63 31.42
C ARG A 509 -35.58 19.72 31.45
N LYS A 510 -35.13 20.11 32.66
CA LYS A 510 -34.04 21.10 32.80
C LYS A 510 -32.72 20.57 32.26
N VAL A 511 -32.37 19.33 32.58
CA VAL A 511 -31.15 18.70 32.09
C VAL A 511 -31.23 18.47 30.59
N GLU A 512 -32.36 18.00 30.05
CA GLU A 512 -32.56 17.85 28.60
C GLU A 512 -32.44 19.19 27.84
N LYS A 513 -32.90 20.29 28.46
CA LYS A 513 -32.73 21.63 27.90
C LYS A 513 -31.26 22.03 27.84
N ALA A 514 -30.50 21.87 28.93
CA ALA A 514 -29.07 22.18 28.97
C ALA A 514 -28.27 21.34 27.94
N ILE A 515 -28.58 20.05 27.80
CA ILE A 515 -27.99 19.17 26.80
C ILE A 515 -28.27 19.67 25.37
N LYS A 516 -29.53 20.03 25.08
CA LYS A 516 -29.90 20.57 23.75
C LYS A 516 -29.15 21.88 23.44
N GLU A 517 -29.02 22.75 24.43
CA GLU A 517 -28.28 24.01 24.28
C GLU A 517 -26.79 23.77 24.03
N ALA A 518 -26.18 22.80 24.74
CA ALA A 518 -24.79 22.43 24.50
C ALA A 518 -24.56 21.81 23.12
N ILE A 519 -25.42 20.90 22.66
CA ILE A 519 -25.35 20.32 21.32
C ILE A 519 -25.56 21.40 20.25
N HIS A 520 -26.51 22.31 20.45
CA HIS A 520 -26.71 23.44 19.54
C HIS A 520 -25.46 24.34 19.46
N TRP A 521 -24.87 24.62 20.64
CA TRP A 521 -23.63 25.42 20.71
C TRP A 521 -22.49 24.75 19.95
N VAL A 522 -22.26 23.43 20.07
CA VAL A 522 -21.23 22.68 19.32
C VAL A 522 -21.47 22.84 17.80
N ASN A 523 -22.71 22.69 17.35
CA ASN A 523 -23.03 22.79 15.93
C ASN A 523 -22.83 24.19 15.36
N ALA A 524 -23.10 25.23 16.16
CA ALA A 524 -22.94 26.63 15.80
C ALA A 524 -21.46 27.10 15.86
N ASN A 525 -20.62 26.46 16.69
CA ASN A 525 -19.26 26.92 17.01
C ASN A 525 -18.18 25.92 16.57
N LYS A 526 -18.27 25.39 15.36
CA LYS A 526 -17.28 24.44 14.80
C LYS A 526 -15.87 24.99 14.71
N SER A 527 -15.68 26.31 14.80
CA SER A 527 -14.37 26.99 14.85
C SER A 527 -13.81 27.19 16.26
N ALA A 528 -14.56 26.88 17.32
CA ALA A 528 -14.15 27.06 18.70
C ALA A 528 -12.81 26.39 19.04
N THR A 529 -12.09 26.92 19.99
CA THR A 529 -10.80 26.39 20.48
C THR A 529 -11.01 25.19 21.42
N VAL A 530 -9.95 24.43 21.69
CA VAL A 530 -9.96 23.34 22.69
C VAL A 530 -10.45 23.86 24.05
N ALA A 531 -9.93 25.00 24.50
CA ALA A 531 -10.28 25.60 25.78
C ALA A 531 -11.78 25.96 25.87
N GLU A 532 -12.38 26.42 24.77
CA GLU A 532 -13.82 26.73 24.71
C GLU A 532 -14.68 25.48 24.76
N TYR A 533 -14.30 24.39 24.05
CA TYR A 533 -14.98 23.09 24.17
C TYR A 533 -14.91 22.51 25.57
N ASP A 534 -13.72 22.53 26.18
CA ASP A 534 -13.51 22.05 27.56
C ASP A 534 -14.26 22.91 28.60
N SER A 535 -14.33 24.22 28.39
CA SER A 535 -15.12 25.13 29.24
C SER A 535 -16.60 24.82 29.13
N LYS A 536 -17.12 24.64 27.90
CA LYS A 536 -18.52 24.30 27.67
C LYS A 536 -18.92 22.93 28.21
N LYS A 537 -18.01 21.97 28.16
CA LYS A 537 -18.18 20.65 28.79
C LYS A 537 -18.32 20.78 30.30
N ARG A 538 -17.40 21.50 30.97
CA ARG A 538 -17.47 21.74 32.42
C ARG A 538 -18.71 22.50 32.84
N GLU A 539 -19.16 23.47 32.05
CA GLU A 539 -20.42 24.18 32.28
C GLU A 539 -21.61 23.20 32.25
N LEU A 540 -21.69 22.33 31.25
CA LEU A 540 -22.73 21.33 31.13
C LEU A 540 -22.69 20.32 32.29
N GLU A 541 -21.50 19.85 32.70
CA GLU A 541 -21.27 18.97 33.84
C GLU A 541 -21.82 19.60 35.13
N SER A 542 -21.42 20.86 35.40
CA SER A 542 -21.85 21.58 36.58
C SER A 542 -23.36 21.79 36.63
N ILE A 543 -24.01 22.13 35.51
CA ILE A 543 -25.47 22.31 35.42
C ILE A 543 -26.16 20.97 35.68
N CYS A 544 -25.74 19.88 35.04
CA CYS A 544 -26.36 18.57 35.21
C CYS A 544 -26.22 18.08 36.64
N ASP A 545 -25.05 18.15 37.23
CA ASP A 545 -24.79 17.66 38.58
C ASP A 545 -25.53 18.48 39.64
N SER A 546 -25.63 19.80 39.50
CA SER A 546 -26.40 20.69 40.37
C SER A 546 -27.90 20.36 40.37
N ILE A 547 -28.46 20.14 39.15
CA ILE A 547 -29.90 19.79 39.03
C ILE A 547 -30.20 18.42 39.64
N ILE A 548 -29.33 17.43 39.38
CA ILE A 548 -29.48 16.07 39.90
C ILE A 548 -29.38 16.05 41.44
N ALA A 549 -28.38 16.73 42.00
CA ALA A 549 -28.20 16.86 43.44
C ALA A 549 -29.39 17.52 44.13
N SER A 550 -29.91 18.62 43.54
CA SER A 550 -31.08 19.34 44.04
C SER A 550 -32.36 18.50 44.03
N ASP A 551 -32.60 17.70 42.99
CA ASP A 551 -33.75 16.82 42.90
C ASP A 551 -33.67 15.68 43.93
N ASN A 552 -32.50 15.09 44.08
CA ASN A 552 -32.26 14.05 45.08
C ASN A 552 -32.47 14.55 46.53
N TYR A 553 -32.01 15.78 46.83
CA TYR A 553 -32.23 16.41 48.12
C TYR A 553 -33.72 16.63 48.39
N ARG A 554 -34.48 17.18 47.45
CA ARG A 554 -35.92 17.39 47.55
C ARG A 554 -36.68 16.09 47.78
N ARG A 555 -36.35 15.02 47.09
CA ARG A 555 -37.00 13.71 47.25
C ARG A 555 -36.71 13.06 48.58
N LYS A 556 -35.49 13.20 49.12
CA LYS A 556 -35.16 12.76 50.46
C LYS A 556 -35.98 13.49 51.51
N LYS A 557 -36.17 14.83 51.35
CA LYS A 557 -36.96 15.63 52.27
C LYS A 557 -38.46 15.26 52.22
N ILE A 558 -39.02 15.04 51.05
CA ILE A 558 -40.43 14.60 50.91
C ILE A 558 -40.65 13.20 51.48
N LYS A 559 -39.66 12.29 51.38
CA LYS A 559 -39.77 10.96 52.03
C LYS A 559 -39.73 11.02 53.53
N VAL A 560 -39.08 11.99 54.14
CA VAL A 560 -39.04 12.18 55.61
C VAL A 560 -40.34 12.81 56.10
N GLU A 561 -40.94 13.75 55.37
CA GLU A 561 -42.21 14.40 55.73
C GLU A 561 -43.46 13.52 55.51
N VAL A 562 -43.37 12.37 54.87
CA VAL A 562 -44.47 11.40 54.64
C VAL A 562 -44.41 10.22 55.66
N VAL A 563 -43.41 10.16 56.51
CA VAL A 563 -43.18 9.08 57.47
C VAL A 563 -43.50 9.54 58.94
N ASP A 564 -43.75 10.87 59.16
CA ASP A 564 -44.31 11.46 60.37
C ASP A 564 -45.81 11.72 60.15
#